data_88c5ffd56930f54b523ee7b8d82d11f7
#
_entry.id   88c5ffd56930f54b523ee7b8d82d11f7
#
_cell.length_a   1.000
_cell.length_b   1.000
_cell.length_c   1.000
_cell.angle_alpha   90.00
_cell.angle_beta   90.00
_cell.angle_gamma   90.00
#
_symmetry.space_group_name_H-M   'P 1'
#
loop_
_entity.id
_entity.type
_entity.pdbx_description
1 polymer ?
#
loop_
_entity_poly.entity_id
_entity_poly.type
_entity_poly.pdbx_seq_one_letter_code
_entity_poly.pdbx_strand_id
1 'polypeptide(L)'
;MDIANIACVWEQRKLGEVANMHARIGWQNLRTSEFLDSGEYMLITGTDFQDGKIDYSKVHYVEKERYEQDKKIQISNGSILITKDGTIGKVAYVENLPMKSTLNAGVFNLTVVDDINTSSLYLYHYLKGPFLLRFVNEESTGGTIKHLNQNVLVKFPIPLPIYREQLKVSSFLTNIDKLITLHQRN
;
A
#
# COMPACT_ATOMS: atom_id res chain seq x y z
N MET A 1 39.27 -16.43 19.43
CA MET A 1 37.80 -16.35 19.37
C MET A 1 37.46 -15.60 18.10
N ASP A 2 37.21 -16.34 17.04
CA ASP A 2 36.78 -15.76 15.77
C ASP A 2 35.38 -15.23 15.93
N ILE A 3 35.23 -13.92 15.93
CA ILE A 3 33.95 -13.26 15.72
C ILE A 3 33.65 -13.46 14.24
N ALA A 4 33.03 -14.60 13.93
CA ALA A 4 32.53 -14.88 12.60
C ALA A 4 31.70 -13.66 12.16
N ASN A 5 32.17 -13.05 11.11
CA ASN A 5 31.52 -11.97 10.38
C ASN A 5 30.24 -12.55 9.78
N ILE A 6 29.18 -12.66 10.60
CA ILE A 6 27.84 -13.01 10.14
C ILE A 6 27.37 -11.79 9.37
N ALA A 7 27.75 -11.71 8.11
CA ALA A 7 27.10 -10.83 7.17
C ALA A 7 25.62 -11.22 7.24
N CYS A 8 24.81 -10.37 7.84
CA CYS A 8 23.36 -10.58 7.93
C CYS A 8 22.81 -10.41 6.51
N VAL A 9 22.81 -11.51 5.75
CA VAL A 9 22.28 -11.53 4.38
C VAL A 9 20.76 -11.47 4.51
N TRP A 10 20.18 -10.33 4.14
CA TRP A 10 18.72 -10.19 4.09
C TRP A 10 18.14 -11.17 3.08
N GLU A 11 17.12 -11.89 3.48
CA GLU A 11 16.43 -12.81 2.59
C GLU A 11 15.77 -12.02 1.45
N GLN A 12 15.91 -12.50 0.21
CA GLN A 12 15.22 -11.92 -0.95
C GLN A 12 13.93 -12.69 -1.20
N ARG A 13 12.80 -12.02 -1.08
CA ARG A 13 11.47 -12.58 -1.36
C ARG A 13 10.79 -11.77 -2.47
N LYS A 14 9.76 -12.33 -3.08
CA LYS A 14 8.89 -11.58 -4.00
C LYS A 14 7.70 -10.99 -3.26
N LEU A 15 7.21 -9.83 -3.70
CA LEU A 15 6.06 -9.19 -3.07
C LEU A 15 4.86 -10.13 -2.94
N GLY A 16 4.56 -10.94 -3.96
CA GLY A 16 3.48 -11.92 -3.93
C GLY A 16 3.67 -13.09 -2.96
N GLU A 17 4.87 -13.26 -2.39
CA GLU A 17 5.16 -14.26 -1.35
C GLU A 17 4.95 -13.69 0.05
N VAL A 18 5.07 -12.37 0.22
CA VAL A 18 4.98 -11.70 1.53
C VAL A 18 3.66 -10.96 1.75
N ALA A 19 2.92 -10.65 0.66
CA ALA A 19 1.65 -9.95 0.76
C ALA A 19 0.61 -10.47 -0.25
N ASN A 20 -0.64 -10.60 0.21
CA ASN A 20 -1.79 -10.73 -0.68
C ASN A 20 -2.08 -9.37 -1.31
N MET A 21 -2.49 -9.39 -2.59
CA MET A 21 -2.81 -8.17 -3.33
C MET A 21 -4.17 -8.31 -4.01
N HIS A 22 -5.06 -7.39 -3.72
CA HIS A 22 -6.41 -7.37 -4.28
C HIS A 22 -6.78 -5.98 -4.79
N ALA A 23 -7.63 -5.92 -5.81
CA ALA A 23 -8.23 -4.70 -6.32
C ALA A 23 -9.66 -4.98 -6.75
N ARG A 24 -10.49 -3.93 -6.80
CA ARG A 24 -11.82 -4.04 -7.40
C ARG A 24 -11.69 -4.49 -8.86
N ILE A 25 -12.43 -5.53 -9.23
CA ILE A 25 -12.42 -6.09 -10.60
C ILE A 25 -13.40 -5.34 -11.50
N GLY A 26 -13.15 -5.34 -12.82
CA GLY A 26 -13.80 -4.46 -13.77
C GLY A 26 -15.34 -4.46 -13.75
N TRP A 27 -15.99 -5.62 -13.58
CA TRP A 27 -17.46 -5.70 -13.50
C TRP A 27 -18.05 -5.15 -12.18
N GLN A 28 -17.20 -4.96 -11.15
CA GLN A 28 -17.60 -4.35 -9.87
C GLN A 28 -17.34 -2.84 -9.86
N ASN A 29 -16.82 -2.24 -10.93
CA ASN A 29 -16.51 -0.82 -10.98
C ASN A 29 -17.73 0.02 -10.62
N LEU A 30 -17.48 1.06 -9.81
CA LEU A 30 -18.47 2.01 -9.40
C LEU A 30 -18.65 3.10 -10.47
N ARG A 31 -19.88 3.50 -10.70
CA ARG A 31 -20.22 4.70 -11.48
C ARG A 31 -20.09 5.92 -10.56
N THR A 32 -19.79 7.08 -11.13
CA THR A 32 -19.70 8.32 -10.35
C THR A 32 -20.99 8.63 -9.58
N SER A 33 -22.15 8.24 -10.12
CA SER A 33 -23.46 8.39 -9.44
C SER A 33 -23.64 7.54 -8.19
N GLU A 34 -22.73 6.58 -7.94
CA GLU A 34 -22.75 5.73 -6.75
C GLU A 34 -21.79 6.26 -5.65
N PHE A 35 -21.11 7.40 -5.93
CA PHE A 35 -20.27 8.08 -4.97
C PHE A 35 -21.17 9.03 -4.15
N LEU A 36 -21.29 8.75 -2.86
CA LEU A 36 -22.10 9.52 -1.93
C LEU A 36 -21.21 10.53 -1.19
N ASP A 37 -21.78 11.67 -0.80
CA ASP A 37 -21.08 12.69 -0.02
C ASP A 37 -21.05 12.37 1.49
N SER A 38 -21.86 11.42 1.93
CA SER A 38 -21.92 10.94 3.33
C SER A 38 -22.44 9.51 3.38
N GLY A 39 -22.12 8.77 4.45
CA GLY A 39 -22.58 7.39 4.62
C GLY A 39 -21.83 6.65 5.73
N GLU A 40 -22.11 5.35 5.86
CA GLU A 40 -21.50 4.48 6.86
C GLU A 40 -20.28 3.70 6.33
N TYR A 41 -20.04 3.72 5.01
CA TYR A 41 -18.99 2.97 4.34
C TYR A 41 -18.18 3.89 3.44
N MET A 42 -16.93 4.18 3.82
CA MET A 42 -16.05 5.03 3.02
C MET A 42 -15.57 4.32 1.75
N LEU A 43 -15.45 5.10 0.69
CA LEU A 43 -14.82 4.71 -0.57
C LEU A 43 -13.47 5.41 -0.69
N ILE A 44 -12.40 4.66 -0.61
CA ILE A 44 -11.04 5.20 -0.77
C ILE A 44 -10.62 5.12 -2.23
N THR A 45 -10.13 6.24 -2.74
CA THR A 45 -9.64 6.41 -4.10
C THR A 45 -8.17 6.82 -4.10
N GLY A 46 -7.51 6.77 -5.25
CA GLY A 46 -6.11 7.20 -5.37
C GLY A 46 -5.90 8.71 -5.14
N THR A 47 -6.95 9.52 -5.22
CA THR A 47 -6.92 10.97 -4.97
C THR A 47 -6.86 11.32 -3.49
N ASP A 48 -7.23 10.38 -2.63
CA ASP A 48 -7.24 10.57 -1.17
C ASP A 48 -5.85 10.33 -0.53
N PHE A 49 -4.85 9.95 -1.37
CA PHE A 49 -3.49 9.70 -0.87
C PHE A 49 -2.71 11.00 -0.75
N GLN A 50 -2.30 11.32 0.48
CA GLN A 50 -1.48 12.47 0.81
C GLN A 50 -0.29 12.04 1.68
N ASP A 51 0.93 12.26 1.20
CA ASP A 51 2.20 12.04 1.92
C ASP A 51 2.36 10.64 2.53
N GLY A 52 1.81 9.63 1.84
CA GLY A 52 1.87 8.23 2.29
C GLY A 52 0.78 7.82 3.29
N LYS A 53 -0.22 8.68 3.49
CA LYS A 53 -1.40 8.47 4.33
C LYS A 53 -2.68 8.68 3.52
N ILE A 54 -3.82 8.46 4.14
CA ILE A 54 -5.13 8.75 3.57
C ILE A 54 -5.68 10.02 4.23
N ASP A 55 -6.07 10.99 3.42
CA ASP A 55 -6.84 12.15 3.85
C ASP A 55 -8.33 11.76 3.90
N TYR A 56 -8.80 11.42 5.08
CA TYR A 56 -10.20 11.02 5.30
C TYR A 56 -11.20 12.17 5.22
N SER A 57 -10.76 13.43 5.12
CA SER A 57 -11.65 14.60 5.13
C SER A 57 -12.43 14.80 3.82
N LYS A 58 -12.00 14.16 2.73
CA LYS A 58 -12.55 14.36 1.38
C LYS A 58 -13.02 13.07 0.71
N VAL A 59 -13.03 11.96 1.44
CA VAL A 59 -13.43 10.67 0.90
C VAL A 59 -14.90 10.65 0.54
N HIS A 60 -15.23 9.89 -0.46
CA HIS A 60 -16.61 9.54 -0.78
C HIS A 60 -17.10 8.36 0.04
N TYR A 61 -18.39 8.05 -0.10
CA TYR A 61 -19.03 6.92 0.57
C TYR A 61 -19.76 6.07 -0.46
N VAL A 62 -20.12 4.86 -0.06
CA VAL A 62 -20.90 3.92 -0.87
C VAL A 62 -22.00 3.27 -0.04
N GLU A 63 -22.99 2.73 -0.73
CA GLU A 63 -24.01 1.91 -0.11
C GLU A 63 -23.45 0.59 0.44
N LYS A 64 -24.14 0.02 1.42
CA LYS A 64 -23.74 -1.21 2.11
C LYS A 64 -23.48 -2.36 1.13
N GLU A 65 -24.31 -2.52 0.12
CA GLU A 65 -24.20 -3.55 -0.91
C GLU A 65 -22.86 -3.47 -1.64
N ARG A 66 -22.37 -2.25 -1.92
CA ARG A 66 -21.10 -2.02 -2.58
C ARG A 66 -19.91 -2.31 -1.66
N TYR A 67 -20.04 -2.05 -0.37
CA TYR A 67 -19.04 -2.41 0.62
C TYR A 67 -18.97 -3.93 0.81
N GLU A 68 -20.12 -4.63 0.90
CA GLU A 68 -20.22 -6.07 1.13
C GLU A 68 -19.91 -6.91 -0.11
N GLN A 69 -19.93 -6.32 -1.30
CA GLN A 69 -19.74 -6.99 -2.59
C GLN A 69 -18.44 -7.78 -2.69
N ASP A 70 -17.34 -7.26 -2.11
CA ASP A 70 -16.05 -7.94 -2.12
C ASP A 70 -15.27 -7.67 -0.83
N LYS A 71 -15.16 -8.71 0.00
CA LYS A 71 -14.42 -8.63 1.27
C LYS A 71 -12.92 -8.42 1.10
N LYS A 72 -12.34 -8.80 -0.06
CA LYS A 72 -10.89 -8.70 -0.30
C LYS A 72 -10.40 -7.28 -0.52
N ILE A 73 -11.30 -6.38 -0.89
CA ILE A 73 -11.02 -4.95 -1.06
C ILE A 73 -11.52 -4.09 0.10
N GLN A 74 -12.09 -4.70 1.14
CA GLN A 74 -12.29 -4.03 2.42
C GLN A 74 -10.93 -3.82 3.06
N ILE A 75 -10.69 -2.61 3.58
CA ILE A 75 -9.41 -2.25 4.18
C ILE A 75 -9.50 -2.22 5.70
N SER A 76 -8.37 -2.42 6.33
CA SER A 76 -8.19 -2.38 7.79
C SER A 76 -6.90 -1.64 8.14
N ASN A 77 -6.73 -1.29 9.41
CA ASN A 77 -5.45 -0.79 9.90
C ASN A 77 -4.33 -1.81 9.59
N GLY A 78 -3.21 -1.34 9.07
CA GLY A 78 -2.11 -2.18 8.60
C GLY A 78 -2.18 -2.56 7.11
N SER A 79 -3.29 -2.27 6.41
CA SER A 79 -3.35 -2.38 4.95
C SER A 79 -2.39 -1.40 4.29
N ILE A 80 -1.75 -1.81 3.19
CA ILE A 80 -0.92 -0.96 2.35
C ILE A 80 -1.64 -0.76 1.03
N LEU A 81 -1.86 0.47 0.64
CA LEU A 81 -2.59 0.81 -0.58
C LEU A 81 -1.63 1.33 -1.64
N ILE A 82 -1.81 0.90 -2.91
CA ILE A 82 -1.00 1.36 -4.04
C ILE A 82 -1.91 1.80 -5.18
N THR A 83 -1.72 3.01 -5.70
CA THR A 83 -2.45 3.47 -6.88
C THR A 83 -1.96 2.73 -8.13
N LYS A 84 -2.90 2.12 -8.87
CA LYS A 84 -2.61 1.41 -10.12
C LYS A 84 -2.97 2.22 -11.36
N ASP A 85 -3.82 3.24 -11.22
CA ASP A 85 -4.30 4.12 -12.27
C ASP A 85 -4.10 5.59 -11.89
N GLY A 86 -4.09 6.50 -12.87
CA GLY A 86 -3.86 7.93 -12.65
C GLY A 86 -2.42 8.23 -12.24
N THR A 87 -2.20 8.71 -11.04
CA THR A 87 -0.84 8.86 -10.49
C THR A 87 -0.36 7.52 -9.96
N ILE A 88 0.26 6.73 -10.84
CA ILE A 88 0.69 5.35 -10.58
C ILE A 88 1.75 5.29 -9.49
N GLY A 89 1.65 4.26 -8.62
CA GLY A 89 2.68 3.91 -7.65
C GLY A 89 2.75 4.81 -6.42
N LYS A 90 1.74 5.66 -6.18
CA LYS A 90 1.60 6.26 -4.85
C LYS A 90 1.26 5.17 -3.85
N VAL A 91 1.92 5.20 -2.69
CA VAL A 91 1.73 4.23 -1.62
C VAL A 91 1.19 4.94 -0.39
N ALA A 92 0.14 4.38 0.23
CA ALA A 92 -0.40 4.86 1.50
C ALA A 92 -0.51 3.72 2.52
N TYR A 93 -0.28 4.03 3.79
CA TYR A 93 -0.47 3.12 4.91
C TYR A 93 -1.77 3.45 5.64
N VAL A 94 -2.59 2.43 5.87
CA VAL A 94 -3.86 2.60 6.58
C VAL A 94 -3.61 2.56 8.08
N GLU A 95 -3.78 3.71 8.71
CA GLU A 95 -3.74 3.87 10.18
C GLU A 95 -4.93 4.72 10.65
N ASN A 96 -5.41 4.46 11.85
CA ASN A 96 -6.51 5.20 12.46
C ASN A 96 -7.77 5.26 11.55
N LEU A 97 -8.09 4.13 10.92
CA LEU A 97 -9.24 4.01 10.03
C LEU A 97 -10.52 4.34 10.80
N PRO A 98 -11.25 5.43 10.46
CA PRO A 98 -12.34 5.92 11.29
C PRO A 98 -13.61 5.08 11.19
N MET A 99 -13.81 4.39 10.06
CA MET A 99 -14.98 3.53 9.84
C MET A 99 -14.73 2.48 8.77
N LYS A 100 -15.67 1.60 8.55
CA LYS A 100 -15.63 0.56 7.51
C LYS A 100 -15.40 1.17 6.14
N SER A 101 -14.44 0.64 5.37
CA SER A 101 -14.00 1.24 4.12
C SER A 101 -13.71 0.20 3.05
N THR A 102 -13.96 0.55 1.80
CA THR A 102 -13.65 -0.24 0.61
C THR A 102 -12.88 0.59 -0.41
N LEU A 103 -12.30 -0.06 -1.41
CA LEU A 103 -11.50 0.60 -2.43
C LEU A 103 -12.27 0.86 -3.71
N ASN A 104 -11.92 1.94 -4.41
CA ASN A 104 -12.24 2.12 -5.82
C ASN A 104 -11.30 1.30 -6.71
N ALA A 105 -11.65 1.15 -7.99
CA ALA A 105 -10.97 0.31 -8.96
C ALA A 105 -9.49 0.66 -9.19
N GLY A 106 -9.11 1.92 -9.04
CA GLY A 106 -7.76 2.44 -9.27
C GLY A 106 -6.73 2.15 -8.18
N VAL A 107 -7.05 1.31 -7.18
CA VAL A 107 -6.20 1.08 -6.01
C VAL A 107 -6.07 -0.41 -5.71
N PHE A 108 -4.85 -0.85 -5.40
CA PHE A 108 -4.58 -2.17 -4.80
C PHE A 108 -4.63 -2.09 -3.29
N ASN A 109 -5.19 -3.12 -2.66
CA ASN A 109 -5.05 -3.43 -1.23
C ASN A 109 -4.01 -4.54 -1.06
N LEU A 110 -2.97 -4.27 -0.28
CA LEU A 110 -1.97 -5.24 0.12
C LEU A 110 -2.10 -5.53 1.61
N THR A 111 -2.12 -6.81 1.95
CA THR A 111 -2.10 -7.28 3.34
C THR A 111 -1.00 -8.33 3.48
N VAL A 112 -0.15 -8.22 4.51
CA VAL A 112 0.90 -9.21 4.74
C VAL A 112 0.30 -10.59 4.98
N VAL A 113 0.98 -11.63 4.46
CA VAL A 113 0.55 -13.03 4.59
C VAL A 113 0.86 -13.57 5.98
N ASP A 114 2.03 -13.19 6.51
CA ASP A 114 2.57 -13.63 7.79
C ASP A 114 3.02 -12.40 8.59
N ASP A 115 2.19 -11.94 9.49
CA ASP A 115 2.43 -10.77 10.34
C ASP A 115 3.40 -11.04 11.51
N ILE A 116 3.74 -12.31 11.75
CA ILE A 116 4.75 -12.69 12.75
C ILE A 116 6.16 -12.42 12.22
N ASN A 117 6.39 -12.67 10.93
CA ASN A 117 7.71 -12.56 10.30
C ASN A 117 7.84 -11.36 9.35
N THR A 118 6.73 -10.73 8.95
CA THR A 118 6.73 -9.58 8.04
C THR A 118 5.98 -8.39 8.64
N SER A 119 6.69 -7.30 8.89
CA SER A 119 6.09 -6.04 9.34
C SER A 119 5.44 -5.31 8.17
N SER A 120 4.12 -5.06 8.24
CA SER A 120 3.40 -4.27 7.24
C SER A 120 3.96 -2.85 7.12
N LEU A 121 4.40 -2.26 8.24
CA LEU A 121 4.99 -0.92 8.25
C LEU A 121 6.38 -0.89 7.57
N TYR A 122 7.20 -1.95 7.73
CA TYR A 122 8.45 -2.10 7.00
C TYR A 122 8.18 -2.21 5.49
N LEU A 123 7.24 -3.09 5.11
CA LEU A 123 6.87 -3.30 3.72
C LEU A 123 6.34 -2.00 3.09
N TYR A 124 5.52 -1.23 3.81
CA TYR A 124 5.05 0.09 3.37
C TYR A 124 6.21 1.03 3.07
N HIS A 125 7.16 1.20 3.99
CA HIS A 125 8.30 2.10 3.78
C HIS A 125 9.17 1.68 2.59
N TYR A 126 9.37 0.37 2.40
CA TYR A 126 10.11 -0.12 1.25
C TYR A 126 9.38 0.14 -0.07
N LEU A 127 8.07 -0.09 -0.13
CA LEU A 127 7.23 0.19 -1.30
C LEU A 127 7.12 1.69 -1.61
N LYS A 128 7.08 2.55 -0.58
CA LYS A 128 7.06 4.02 -0.73
C LYS A 128 8.38 4.55 -1.30
N GLY A 129 9.46 3.81 -1.17
CA GLY A 129 10.79 4.17 -1.70
C GLY A 129 10.83 4.16 -3.23
N PRO A 130 11.95 4.64 -3.83
CA PRO A 130 12.08 4.76 -5.28
C PRO A 130 12.20 3.43 -6.03
N PHE A 131 12.36 2.33 -5.29
CA PHE A 131 12.64 1.02 -5.85
C PHE A 131 11.48 0.43 -6.64
N LEU A 132 10.24 0.62 -6.14
CA LEU A 132 9.03 0.12 -6.78
C LEU A 132 8.86 0.71 -8.19
N LEU A 133 8.90 2.04 -8.30
CA LEU A 133 8.71 2.72 -9.60
C LEU A 133 9.87 2.40 -10.56
N ARG A 134 11.10 2.26 -10.05
CA ARG A 134 12.25 1.85 -10.87
C ARG A 134 12.01 0.46 -11.45
N PHE A 135 11.66 -0.52 -10.63
CA PHE A 135 11.36 -1.88 -11.06
C PHE A 135 10.24 -1.93 -12.10
N VAL A 136 9.14 -1.21 -11.85
CA VAL A 136 8.00 -1.18 -12.78
C VAL A 136 8.39 -0.55 -14.13
N ASN A 137 9.25 0.49 -14.12
CA ASN A 137 9.77 1.09 -15.34
C ASN A 137 10.68 0.13 -16.13
N GLU A 138 11.53 -0.63 -15.45
CA GLU A 138 12.43 -1.62 -16.06
C GLU A 138 11.67 -2.78 -16.69
N GLU A 139 10.60 -3.27 -16.03
CA GLU A 139 9.73 -4.32 -16.55
C GLU A 139 8.83 -3.86 -17.70
N SER A 140 8.68 -2.55 -17.89
CA SER A 140 7.89 -1.98 -18.98
C SER A 140 8.77 -1.78 -20.22
N THR A 141 8.66 -2.67 -21.19
CA THR A 141 9.42 -2.59 -22.44
C THR A 141 9.10 -1.32 -23.24
N GLY A 142 9.76 -0.20 -22.88
CA GLY A 142 9.86 1.01 -23.71
C GLY A 142 8.60 1.88 -23.89
N GLY A 143 7.53 1.66 -23.13
CA GLY A 143 6.30 2.45 -23.19
C GLY A 143 6.00 3.23 -21.89
N THR A 144 5.21 4.30 -22.00
CA THR A 144 4.66 4.98 -20.82
C THR A 144 3.74 4.02 -20.05
N ILE A 145 4.01 3.81 -18.77
CA ILE A 145 3.15 2.97 -17.91
C ILE A 145 1.80 3.66 -17.76
N LYS A 146 0.77 3.06 -18.35
CA LYS A 146 -0.61 3.57 -18.20
C LYS A 146 -1.35 2.93 -17.04
N HIS A 147 -0.96 1.71 -16.64
CA HIS A 147 -1.58 0.94 -15.57
C HIS A 147 -0.53 0.09 -14.87
N LEU A 148 -0.60 0.03 -13.54
CA LEU A 148 0.22 -0.85 -12.75
C LEU A 148 -0.39 -2.26 -12.78
N ASN A 149 0.35 -3.21 -13.35
CA ASN A 149 -0.14 -4.58 -13.51
C ASN A 149 0.21 -5.43 -12.29
N GLN A 150 -0.79 -6.12 -11.73
CA GLN A 150 -0.60 -7.02 -10.59
C GLN A 150 0.44 -8.12 -10.89
N ASN A 151 0.43 -8.70 -12.10
CA ASN A 151 1.38 -9.76 -12.50
C ASN A 151 2.85 -9.29 -12.52
N VAL A 152 3.09 -7.99 -12.68
CA VAL A 152 4.41 -7.37 -12.56
C VAL A 152 4.73 -7.15 -11.10
N LEU A 153 3.80 -6.53 -10.34
CA LEU A 153 4.03 -6.20 -8.94
C LEU A 153 4.34 -7.40 -8.05
N VAL A 154 3.67 -8.53 -8.24
CA VAL A 154 3.92 -9.75 -7.44
C VAL A 154 5.35 -10.27 -7.57
N LYS A 155 6.08 -9.89 -8.63
CA LYS A 155 7.48 -10.26 -8.86
C LYS A 155 8.47 -9.30 -8.22
N PHE A 156 8.01 -8.14 -7.70
CA PHE A 156 8.87 -7.12 -7.14
C PHE A 156 9.71 -7.69 -5.98
N PRO A 157 11.05 -7.54 -6.02
CA PRO A 157 11.93 -8.09 -5.00
C PRO A 157 11.85 -7.29 -3.71
N ILE A 158 11.66 -7.99 -2.59
CA ILE A 158 11.62 -7.43 -1.25
C ILE A 158 12.82 -7.99 -0.46
N PRO A 159 13.80 -7.17 -0.10
CA PRO A 159 14.83 -7.57 0.87
C PRO A 159 14.18 -7.63 2.26
N LEU A 160 14.21 -8.79 2.87
CA LEU A 160 13.53 -9.06 4.13
C LEU A 160 14.54 -9.34 5.23
N PRO A 161 14.86 -8.35 6.10
CA PRO A 161 15.62 -8.57 7.32
C PRO A 161 14.86 -9.45 8.31
N ILE A 162 15.50 -9.90 9.37
CA ILE A 162 14.79 -10.51 10.50
C ILE A 162 13.77 -9.52 11.07
N TYR A 163 12.66 -10.02 11.59
CA TYR A 163 11.52 -9.19 12.03
C TYR A 163 11.92 -8.04 12.98
N ARG A 164 12.84 -8.30 13.92
CA ARG A 164 13.36 -7.27 14.84
C ARG A 164 14.04 -6.10 14.12
N GLU A 165 14.73 -6.36 13.02
CA GLU A 165 15.37 -5.32 12.20
C GLU A 165 14.33 -4.56 11.40
N GLN A 166 13.33 -5.25 10.84
CA GLN A 166 12.22 -4.60 10.15
C GLN A 166 11.53 -3.57 11.07
N LEU A 167 11.27 -3.93 12.33
CA LEU A 167 10.67 -3.02 13.30
C LEU A 167 11.56 -1.79 13.58
N LYS A 168 12.87 -1.97 13.72
CA LYS A 168 13.80 -0.85 13.92
C LYS A 168 13.85 0.08 12.71
N VAL A 169 13.98 -0.47 11.51
CA VAL A 169 14.02 0.30 10.25
C VAL A 169 12.72 1.08 10.06
N SER A 170 11.58 0.44 10.21
CA SER A 170 10.28 1.09 10.03
C SER A 170 10.02 2.17 11.08
N SER A 171 10.38 1.94 12.34
CA SER A 171 10.28 2.95 13.40
C SER A 171 11.16 4.18 13.10
N PHE A 172 12.40 3.98 12.66
CA PHE A 172 13.30 5.05 12.28
C PHE A 172 12.75 5.89 11.14
N LEU A 173 12.31 5.24 10.04
CA LEU A 173 11.73 5.92 8.87
C LEU A 173 10.44 6.67 9.23
N THR A 174 9.57 6.08 10.07
CA THR A 174 8.35 6.75 10.55
C THR A 174 8.68 8.03 11.33
N ASN A 175 9.73 8.02 12.16
CA ASN A 175 10.15 9.20 12.90
C ASN A 175 10.69 10.28 11.96
N ILE A 176 11.44 9.91 10.92
CA ILE A 176 11.88 10.86 9.88
C ILE A 176 10.67 11.47 9.17
N ASP A 177 9.70 10.66 8.71
CA ASP A 177 8.48 11.18 8.06
C ASP A 177 7.73 12.19 8.95
N LYS A 178 7.65 11.92 10.27
CA LYS A 178 7.04 12.86 11.24
C LYS A 178 7.81 14.18 11.32
N LEU A 179 9.14 14.13 11.39
CA LEU A 179 9.98 15.33 11.44
C LEU A 179 9.85 16.18 10.18
N ILE A 180 9.85 15.54 9.00
CA ILE A 180 9.64 16.23 7.72
C ILE A 180 8.28 16.93 7.71
N THR A 181 7.22 16.23 8.10
CA THR A 181 5.86 16.79 8.15
C THR A 181 5.77 17.99 9.12
N LEU A 182 6.42 17.92 10.27
CA LEU A 182 6.45 19.02 11.24
C LEU A 182 7.19 20.24 10.67
N HIS A 183 8.29 20.01 9.96
CA HIS A 183 9.08 21.11 9.37
C HIS A 183 8.35 21.79 8.21
N GLN A 184 7.54 21.07 7.46
CA GLN A 184 6.77 21.64 6.34
C GLN A 184 5.54 22.45 6.77
N ARG A 185 5.12 22.35 8.04
CA ARG A 185 3.98 23.09 8.59
C ARG A 185 4.36 24.45 9.24
N ASN A 186 5.65 24.69 9.39
CA ASN A 186 6.23 25.96 9.86
C ASN A 186 6.65 26.83 8.67
#